data_25dce6dd9ee8aeae550b3c6c06f1b386
#
_entry.id   25dce6dd9ee8aeae550b3c6c06f1b386
#
_cell.length_a   1.000
_cell.length_b   1.000
_cell.length_c   1.000
_cell.angle_alpha   90.00
_cell.angle_beta   90.00
_cell.angle_gamma   90.00
#
_symmetry.space_group_name_H-M   'P 1'
#
loop_
_entity.id
_entity.type
_entity.pdbx_description
1 polymer ?
#
loop_
_entity_poly.entity_id
_entity_poly.type
_entity_poly.pdbx_seq_one_letter_code
_entity_poly.pdbx_strand_id
1 'polypeptide(L)'
;VQEEAGNEEDRNVAEVFLNRLAEGSPYPRLESNASSYVQDPNDNNYLYNWVAPYYGGWENLPEGMYNAYNTYSCEGLPAGPISNPGLAAMEAVVNPNTKLVGEQGGSPCYFFVTDLSGKYYYASTFEEHQANVRTAQSVNQSLGG
;
A
#
# COMPACT_ATOMS: atom_id res chain seq x y z
N VAL A 1 0.25 -5.71 0.61
CA VAL A 1 1.38 -6.35 -0.09
C VAL A 1 0.90 -6.99 -1.39
N GLN A 2 -0.04 -7.93 -1.34
CA GLN A 2 -0.56 -8.63 -2.53
C GLN A 2 -1.05 -7.66 -3.62
N GLU A 3 -1.78 -6.62 -3.25
CA GLU A 3 -2.36 -5.65 -4.19
C GLU A 3 -1.33 -4.64 -4.72
N GLU A 4 -0.26 -4.40 -3.97
CA GLU A 4 0.74 -3.40 -4.32
C GLU A 4 1.96 -3.99 -5.05
N ALA A 5 2.25 -5.26 -4.83
CA ALA A 5 3.38 -5.94 -5.46
C ALA A 5 2.95 -7.27 -6.11
N GLY A 6 2.76 -8.34 -5.35
CA GLY A 6 2.38 -9.65 -5.85
C GLY A 6 3.49 -10.31 -6.71
N ASN A 7 4.76 -9.99 -6.44
CA ASN A 7 5.93 -10.41 -7.22
C ASN A 7 7.19 -10.48 -6.36
N GLU A 8 8.37 -10.44 -6.96
CA GLU A 8 9.66 -10.50 -6.26
C GLU A 8 9.88 -9.33 -5.27
N GLU A 9 9.15 -8.23 -5.42
CA GLU A 9 9.21 -7.07 -4.53
C GLU A 9 8.34 -7.21 -3.26
N ASP A 10 7.59 -8.29 -3.13
CA ASP A 10 6.67 -8.52 -1.99
C ASP A 10 7.34 -8.29 -0.63
N ARG A 11 8.57 -8.77 -0.44
CA ARG A 11 9.31 -8.62 0.82
C ARG A 11 9.75 -7.18 1.11
N ASN A 12 10.06 -6.42 0.07
CA ASN A 12 10.43 -5.00 0.18
C ASN A 12 9.20 -4.15 0.49
N VAL A 13 8.09 -4.38 -0.22
CA VAL A 13 6.82 -3.69 0.02
C VAL A 13 6.27 -4.04 1.41
N ALA A 14 6.39 -5.31 1.84
CA ALA A 14 6.01 -5.72 3.19
C ALA A 14 6.79 -4.95 4.25
N GLU A 15 8.11 -4.79 4.08
CA GLU A 15 8.94 -4.03 5.01
C GLU A 15 8.51 -2.56 5.12
N VAL A 16 8.19 -1.91 3.99
CA VAL A 16 7.68 -0.53 4.01
C VAL A 16 6.41 -0.41 4.84
N PHE A 17 5.44 -1.32 4.66
CA PHE A 17 4.20 -1.31 5.45
C PHE A 17 4.45 -1.61 6.92
N LEU A 18 5.32 -2.56 7.25
CA LEU A 18 5.66 -2.89 8.63
C LEU A 18 6.36 -1.74 9.34
N ASN A 19 7.25 -1.02 8.63
CA ASN A 19 7.89 0.20 9.16
C ASN A 19 6.85 1.30 9.49
N ARG A 20 5.80 1.44 8.66
CA ARG A 20 4.70 2.38 8.94
C ARG A 20 3.85 1.94 10.14
N LEU A 21 3.69 0.63 10.34
CA LEU A 21 2.94 0.05 11.47
C LEU A 21 3.73 0.00 12.79
N ALA A 22 5.05 0.20 12.73
CA ALA A 22 5.90 0.16 13.92
C ALA A 22 5.53 1.26 14.91
N GLU A 23 5.63 0.96 16.20
CA GLU A 23 5.40 1.94 17.26
C GLU A 23 6.34 3.15 17.10
N GLY A 24 5.77 4.34 17.17
CA GLY A 24 6.52 5.59 16.98
C GLY A 24 6.86 5.93 15.53
N SER A 25 6.30 5.21 14.56
CA SER A 25 6.46 5.54 13.14
C SER A 25 6.03 6.98 12.85
N PRO A 26 6.82 7.76 12.10
CA PRO A 26 6.42 9.10 11.67
C PRO A 26 5.29 9.10 10.63
N TYR A 27 4.94 7.93 10.09
CA TYR A 27 3.95 7.74 9.03
C TYR A 27 2.97 6.61 9.39
N PRO A 28 2.07 6.81 10.38
CA PRO A 28 1.24 5.72 10.92
C PRO A 28 0.09 5.29 10.02
N ARG A 29 -0.16 5.97 8.91
CA ARG A 29 -1.16 5.58 7.90
C ARG A 29 -0.48 4.78 6.79
N LEU A 30 -1.12 3.70 6.33
CA LEU A 30 -0.53 2.87 5.26
C LEU A 30 -0.60 3.56 3.88
N GLU A 31 -1.59 4.42 3.65
CA GLU A 31 -1.76 5.23 2.43
C GLU A 31 -1.68 4.38 1.14
N SER A 32 -2.26 3.18 1.20
CA SER A 32 -2.33 2.27 0.06
C SER A 32 -3.56 2.55 -0.79
N ASN A 33 -3.36 2.75 -2.09
CA ASN A 33 -4.43 2.94 -3.05
C ASN A 33 -5.39 1.75 -3.09
N ALA A 34 -4.89 0.53 -2.85
CA ALA A 34 -5.71 -0.68 -2.78
C ALA A 34 -6.89 -0.57 -1.80
N SER A 35 -6.76 0.22 -0.73
CA SER A 35 -7.83 0.48 0.23
C SER A 35 -8.73 1.65 -0.12
N SER A 36 -8.35 2.50 -1.07
CA SER A 36 -9.11 3.71 -1.44
C SER A 36 -10.06 3.51 -2.63
N TYR A 37 -9.89 2.45 -3.41
CA TYR A 37 -10.78 2.08 -4.52
C TYR A 37 -12.09 1.42 -4.06
N VAL A 38 -12.50 1.69 -2.83
CA VAL A 38 -13.70 1.09 -2.23
C VAL A 38 -15.02 1.52 -2.88
N GLN A 39 -15.00 2.49 -3.76
CA GLN A 39 -16.22 3.03 -4.40
C GLN A 39 -16.49 2.47 -5.79
N ASP A 40 -15.55 1.78 -6.41
CA ASP A 40 -15.77 1.20 -7.74
C ASP A 40 -16.27 -0.25 -7.63
N PRO A 41 -17.52 -0.52 -7.99
CA PRO A 41 -18.06 -1.89 -7.97
C PRO A 41 -17.37 -2.83 -8.96
N ASN A 42 -16.59 -2.30 -9.91
CA ASN A 42 -15.84 -3.09 -10.88
C ASN A 42 -14.44 -3.49 -10.36
N ASP A 43 -13.95 -2.84 -9.32
CA ASP A 43 -12.60 -3.03 -8.78
C ASP A 43 -12.47 -4.18 -7.77
N ASN A 44 -13.41 -5.10 -7.74
CA ASN A 44 -13.35 -6.26 -6.85
C ASN A 44 -13.08 -5.89 -5.37
N ASN A 45 -13.55 -4.75 -4.96
CA ASN A 45 -13.31 -4.14 -3.67
C ASN A 45 -13.94 -4.92 -2.53
N TYR A 46 -13.15 -5.24 -1.52
CA TYR A 46 -13.59 -6.07 -0.40
C TYR A 46 -14.76 -5.43 0.38
N LEU A 47 -14.69 -4.14 0.67
CA LEU A 47 -15.75 -3.45 1.40
C LEU A 47 -17.07 -3.48 0.63
N TYR A 48 -17.04 -3.18 -0.66
CA TYR A 48 -18.23 -3.16 -1.50
C TYR A 48 -18.82 -4.57 -1.72
N ASN A 49 -17.97 -5.53 -2.05
CA ASN A 49 -18.42 -6.87 -2.48
C ASN A 49 -18.72 -7.81 -1.31
N TRP A 50 -18.04 -7.63 -0.17
CA TRP A 50 -18.11 -8.60 0.92
C TRP A 50 -18.66 -8.03 2.23
N VAL A 51 -18.43 -6.75 2.52
CA VAL A 51 -18.89 -6.12 3.76
C VAL A 51 -20.25 -5.46 3.59
N ALA A 52 -20.44 -4.63 2.58
CA ALA A 52 -21.69 -3.90 2.35
C ALA A 52 -22.93 -4.81 2.26
N PRO A 53 -22.88 -6.01 1.62
CA PRO A 53 -24.03 -6.91 1.58
C PRO A 53 -24.56 -7.34 2.95
N TYR A 54 -23.70 -7.44 3.97
CA TYR A 54 -24.14 -7.75 5.35
C TYR A 54 -25.02 -6.66 5.95
N TYR A 55 -24.92 -5.44 5.44
CA TYR A 55 -25.72 -4.28 5.87
C TYR A 55 -26.90 -4.01 4.92
N GLY A 56 -27.11 -4.87 3.92
CA GLY A 56 -28.16 -4.69 2.94
C GLY A 56 -27.85 -3.71 1.80
N GLY A 57 -26.57 -3.39 1.62
CA GLY A 57 -26.06 -2.54 0.55
C GLY A 57 -25.15 -1.42 1.03
N TRP A 58 -24.49 -0.79 0.07
CA TRP A 58 -23.52 0.28 0.31
C TRP A 58 -24.13 1.48 1.08
N GLU A 59 -25.34 1.84 0.74
CA GLU A 59 -26.08 2.97 1.34
C GLU A 59 -26.43 2.74 2.82
N ASN A 60 -26.38 1.49 3.29
CA ASN A 60 -26.70 1.12 4.66
C ASN A 60 -25.47 0.86 5.53
N LEU A 61 -24.27 1.11 5.00
CA LEU A 61 -23.04 0.97 5.79
C LEU A 61 -23.07 1.87 7.02
N PRO A 62 -22.64 1.38 8.19
CA PRO A 62 -22.51 2.23 9.38
C PRO A 62 -21.63 3.46 9.10
N GLU A 63 -21.97 4.57 9.74
CA GLU A 63 -21.17 5.79 9.68
C GLU A 63 -19.71 5.50 10.08
N GLY A 64 -18.78 6.02 9.31
CA GLY A 64 -17.34 5.83 9.54
C GLY A 64 -16.75 4.51 9.02
N MET A 65 -17.57 3.55 8.59
CA MET A 65 -17.07 2.26 8.08
C MET A 65 -16.13 2.45 6.88
N TYR A 66 -16.50 3.33 5.93
CA TYR A 66 -15.65 3.65 4.79
C TYR A 66 -14.27 4.17 5.23
N ASN A 67 -14.23 5.13 6.15
CA ASN A 67 -12.99 5.70 6.65
C ASN A 67 -12.16 4.69 7.45
N ALA A 68 -12.79 3.75 8.13
CA ALA A 68 -12.12 2.70 8.87
C ALA A 68 -11.42 1.67 7.96
N TYR A 69 -11.86 1.53 6.72
CA TYR A 69 -11.22 0.71 5.69
C TYR A 69 -10.23 1.48 4.83
N ASN A 70 -10.34 2.80 4.73
CA ASN A 70 -9.48 3.64 3.90
C ASN A 70 -8.19 3.99 4.64
N THR A 71 -7.06 3.43 4.22
CA THR A 71 -5.75 3.63 4.84
C THR A 71 -5.15 5.03 4.64
N TYR A 72 -5.78 5.90 3.87
CA TYR A 72 -5.51 7.35 3.88
C TYR A 72 -6.20 8.08 5.04
N SER A 73 -7.27 7.49 5.60
CA SER A 73 -8.06 8.08 6.69
C SER A 73 -7.75 7.45 8.04
N CYS A 74 -7.60 6.12 8.12
CA CYS A 74 -7.28 5.42 9.35
C CYS A 74 -5.77 5.28 9.58
N GLU A 75 -5.37 5.25 10.84
CA GLU A 75 -4.01 4.88 11.24
C GLU A 75 -3.92 3.37 11.46
N GLY A 76 -2.76 2.80 11.14
CA GLY A 76 -2.54 1.37 11.25
C GLY A 76 -3.25 0.55 10.19
N LEU A 77 -3.70 -0.63 10.57
CA LEU A 77 -4.41 -1.55 9.68
C LEU A 77 -5.86 -1.08 9.43
N PRO A 78 -6.43 -1.37 8.26
CA PRO A 78 -7.86 -1.18 8.03
C PRO A 78 -8.69 -2.05 8.97
N ALA A 79 -9.97 -1.70 9.13
CA ALA A 79 -10.90 -2.37 10.05
C ALA A 79 -11.09 -3.88 9.79
N GLY A 80 -10.74 -4.35 8.60
CA GLY A 80 -10.79 -5.76 8.21
C GLY A 80 -10.00 -6.01 6.93
N PRO A 81 -10.01 -7.26 6.43
CA PRO A 81 -9.34 -7.63 5.19
C PRO A 81 -9.83 -6.81 4.01
N ILE A 82 -8.95 -6.52 3.06
CA ILE A 82 -9.27 -5.82 1.80
C ILE A 82 -8.97 -6.67 0.56
N SER A 83 -8.28 -7.79 0.74
CA SER A 83 -7.96 -8.73 -0.33
C SER A 83 -7.87 -10.16 0.18
N ASN A 84 -7.68 -11.09 -0.74
CA ASN A 84 -7.38 -12.49 -0.45
C ASN A 84 -5.97 -12.81 -0.95
N PRO A 85 -4.92 -12.58 -0.15
CA PRO A 85 -3.53 -12.68 -0.59
C PRO A 85 -3.12 -14.12 -0.88
N GLY A 86 -2.22 -14.28 -1.87
CA GLY A 86 -1.53 -15.52 -2.11
C GLY A 86 -0.45 -15.84 -1.07
N LEU A 87 0.07 -17.06 -1.12
CA LEU A 87 1.08 -17.55 -0.16
C LEU A 87 2.34 -16.66 -0.15
N ALA A 88 2.83 -16.24 -1.31
CA ALA A 88 4.02 -15.39 -1.42
C ALA A 88 3.89 -14.08 -0.64
N ALA A 89 2.75 -13.39 -0.76
CA ALA A 89 2.49 -12.16 -0.02
C ALA A 89 2.39 -12.39 1.49
N MET A 90 1.80 -13.50 1.93
CA MET A 90 1.75 -13.88 3.34
C MET A 90 3.15 -14.20 3.90
N GLU A 91 3.96 -14.96 3.15
CA GLU A 91 5.34 -15.25 3.51
C GLU A 91 6.21 -14.00 3.57
N ALA A 92 5.98 -13.03 2.67
CA ALA A 92 6.68 -11.76 2.66
C ALA A 92 6.44 -10.94 3.94
N VAL A 93 5.22 -10.95 4.47
CA VAL A 93 4.88 -10.22 5.70
C VAL A 93 5.53 -10.85 6.94
N VAL A 94 5.64 -12.18 7.00
CA VAL A 94 6.30 -12.86 8.13
C VAL A 94 7.82 -12.94 7.99
N ASN A 95 8.35 -12.69 6.80
CA ASN A 95 9.78 -12.69 6.51
C ASN A 95 10.15 -11.52 5.57
N PRO A 96 9.96 -10.26 6.00
CA PRO A 96 10.21 -9.08 5.19
C PRO A 96 11.70 -8.85 4.96
N ASN A 97 12.04 -7.90 4.06
CA ASN A 97 13.42 -7.48 3.86
C ASN A 97 13.82 -6.40 4.87
N THR A 98 14.15 -6.80 6.09
CA THR A 98 14.56 -5.89 7.17
C THR A 98 15.87 -5.11 6.89
N LYS A 99 16.54 -5.39 5.77
CA LYS A 99 17.75 -4.67 5.33
C LYS A 99 17.43 -3.56 4.34
N LEU A 100 16.15 -3.40 3.97
CA LEU A 100 15.73 -2.33 3.07
C LEU A 100 15.89 -0.97 3.77
N VAL A 101 16.80 -0.16 3.24
CA VAL A 101 17.10 1.20 3.75
C VAL A 101 17.07 2.20 2.61
N GLY A 102 16.81 3.48 2.92
CA GLY A 102 16.85 4.56 1.95
C GLY A 102 18.24 4.79 1.38
N GLU A 103 18.32 5.43 0.21
CA GLU A 103 19.58 5.68 -0.51
C GLU A 103 20.60 6.50 0.30
N GLN A 104 20.13 7.34 1.21
CA GLN A 104 21.00 8.19 2.05
C GLN A 104 21.45 7.53 3.36
N GLY A 105 21.27 6.24 3.47
CA GLY A 105 21.97 5.42 4.45
C GLY A 105 21.25 5.17 5.78
N GLY A 106 20.86 3.95 6.03
CA GLY A 106 20.56 3.38 7.34
C GLY A 106 19.18 3.63 7.91
N SER A 107 18.39 4.53 7.35
CA SER A 107 17.02 4.78 7.80
C SER A 107 16.02 3.81 7.16
N PRO A 108 15.01 3.34 7.91
CA PRO A 108 13.95 2.50 7.36
C PRO A 108 13.22 3.18 6.19
N CYS A 109 12.81 2.40 5.19
CA CYS A 109 11.98 2.91 4.11
C CYS A 109 10.51 2.99 4.55
N TYR A 110 9.86 4.12 4.27
CA TYR A 110 8.45 4.36 4.53
C TYR A 110 7.63 4.58 3.27
N PHE A 111 8.27 4.70 2.11
CA PHE A 111 7.64 5.01 0.83
C PHE A 111 8.18 4.11 -0.27
N PHE A 112 7.33 3.85 -1.24
CA PHE A 112 7.74 3.27 -2.52
C PHE A 112 6.91 3.85 -3.66
N VAL A 113 7.44 3.75 -4.87
CA VAL A 113 6.74 4.04 -6.13
C VAL A 113 7.32 3.11 -7.21
N THR A 114 6.50 2.76 -8.19
CA THR A 114 6.94 1.97 -9.34
C THR A 114 6.80 2.78 -10.62
N ASP A 115 7.63 2.47 -11.62
CA ASP A 115 7.46 2.97 -12.98
C ASP A 115 6.83 1.90 -13.89
N LEU A 116 6.50 2.29 -15.12
CA LEU A 116 5.89 1.38 -16.10
C LEU A 116 6.85 0.31 -16.64
N SER A 117 8.14 0.39 -16.33
CA SER A 117 9.09 -0.71 -16.58
C SER A 117 9.04 -1.80 -15.53
N GLY A 118 8.32 -1.57 -14.43
CA GLY A 118 8.22 -2.47 -13.27
C GLY A 118 9.33 -2.27 -12.24
N LYS A 119 10.12 -1.20 -12.34
CA LYS A 119 11.14 -0.90 -11.34
C LYS A 119 10.51 -0.21 -10.13
N TYR A 120 10.90 -0.66 -8.94
CA TYR A 120 10.52 -0.10 -7.64
C TYR A 120 11.60 0.85 -7.12
N TYR A 121 11.17 1.95 -6.52
CA TYR A 121 11.99 2.96 -5.88
C TYR A 121 11.54 3.11 -4.44
N TYR A 122 12.45 2.97 -3.50
CA TYR A 122 12.17 3.04 -2.07
C TYR A 122 12.75 4.32 -1.47
N ALA A 123 12.10 4.86 -0.45
CA ALA A 123 12.54 6.08 0.20
C ALA A 123 12.22 6.07 1.70
N SER A 124 13.09 6.70 2.48
CA SER A 124 12.93 6.89 3.92
C SER A 124 12.24 8.21 4.25
N THR A 125 12.36 9.21 3.39
CA THR A 125 11.76 10.53 3.57
C THR A 125 10.79 10.87 2.45
N PHE A 126 9.86 11.77 2.72
CA PHE A 126 8.93 12.25 1.70
C PHE A 126 9.64 13.00 0.56
N GLU A 127 10.73 13.71 0.86
CA GLU A 127 11.54 14.42 -0.14
C GLU A 127 12.19 13.43 -1.13
N GLU A 128 12.81 12.36 -0.62
CA GLU A 128 13.35 11.26 -1.45
C GLU A 128 12.25 10.62 -2.28
N HIS A 129 11.09 10.36 -1.68
CA HIS A 129 9.94 9.81 -2.39
C HIS A 129 9.48 10.71 -3.55
N GLN A 130 9.39 12.02 -3.33
CA GLN A 130 9.06 12.96 -4.40
C GLN A 130 10.10 12.96 -5.54
N ALA A 131 11.39 12.80 -5.22
CA ALA A 131 12.43 12.64 -6.24
C ALA A 131 12.25 11.34 -7.04
N ASN A 132 11.93 10.25 -6.36
CA ASN A 132 11.63 8.95 -6.99
C ASN A 132 10.39 9.03 -7.90
N VAL A 133 9.33 9.72 -7.46
CA VAL A 133 8.13 9.96 -8.27
C VAL A 133 8.47 10.71 -9.57
N ARG A 134 9.28 11.76 -9.51
CA ARG A 134 9.73 12.48 -10.71
C ARG A 134 10.53 11.58 -11.64
N THR A 135 11.40 10.74 -11.10
CA THR A 135 12.18 9.76 -11.88
C THR A 135 11.28 8.75 -12.58
N ALA A 136 10.34 8.14 -11.84
CA ALA A 136 9.37 7.20 -12.39
C ALA A 136 8.51 7.83 -13.50
N GLN A 137 8.05 9.06 -13.29
CA GLN A 137 7.30 9.82 -14.31
C GLN A 137 8.12 10.08 -15.58
N SER A 138 9.40 10.41 -15.44
CA SER A 138 10.31 10.60 -16.59
C SER A 138 10.50 9.31 -17.39
N VAL A 139 10.68 8.18 -16.69
CA VAL A 139 10.76 6.86 -17.33
C VAL A 139 9.44 6.55 -18.06
N ASN A 140 8.29 6.76 -17.40
CA ASN A 140 6.98 6.52 -18.00
C ASN A 140 6.74 7.34 -19.27
N GLN A 141 7.15 8.61 -19.28
CA GLN A 141 7.08 9.47 -20.45
C GLN A 141 7.95 8.95 -21.58
N SER A 142 9.14 8.42 -21.29
CA SER A 142 10.03 7.86 -22.29
C SER A 142 9.54 6.55 -22.90
N LEU A 143 8.72 5.80 -22.16
CA LEU A 143 8.14 4.52 -22.61
C LEU A 143 6.83 4.72 -23.40
N GLY A 144 6.11 5.82 -23.15
CA GLY A 144 4.83 6.15 -23.79
C GLY A 144 4.95 7.08 -25.00
N GLY A 145 6.16 7.45 -25.37
CA GLY A 145 6.46 8.34 -26.49
C GLY A 145 6.60 7.64 -27.84
#